data_eba49ba250c6f1390c74b21480f34126
#
_entry.id   eba49ba250c6f1390c74b21480f34126
#
_cell.length_a   1.000
_cell.length_b   1.000
_cell.length_c   1.000
_cell.angle_alpha   90.00
_cell.angle_beta   90.00
_cell.angle_gamma   90.00
#
_symmetry.space_group_name_H-M   'P 1'
#
loop_
_entity.id
_entity.type
_entity.pdbx_description
1 polymer ?
#
loop_
_entity_poly.entity_id
_entity_poly.type
_entity_poly.pdbx_seq_one_letter_code
_entity_poly.pdbx_strand_id
1 'polypeptide(L)'
;MVVVMIGVDPHKASHTAVVVGADEQPLGQVRVRASAVQARRLLEWAAAWPERSWAVEGAGGLGHLLAQQLVSAGERVVDVQPKLAARVRLLAAEAAGKNDPNDARSVAVTALRSRAVREVVPDDHCTVLRMWSRRHHDLGRNRTRIACRLHAALCELVPGGIGKEITTAAAAALLEQVAPADAVQQARHELAADLLGDLRRADEQLRETRQKLAAAVQATGTTLTGIFGVGPFIAATVIGEAGDVSRFASRDAFASYNGTAPMEVSSGKRKVYRLSLRGNRRINHAVHMTAVTQVRYPRTQGRAYYDKKIAEGKTPKEALRALKRQVSDAFYKHLKADAARPTAGGKSPGGQTGNDSAASAAGSHPGCQLFGQATPGPAAHPTPEAIATE
;
A
#
# COMPACT_ATOMS: atom_id res chain seq x y z
N MET A 1 28.88 29.12 -5.75
CA MET A 1 28.68 28.49 -4.42
C MET A 1 28.59 26.99 -4.61
N VAL A 2 29.14 26.20 -3.70
CA VAL A 2 29.13 24.74 -3.81
C VAL A 2 27.80 24.23 -3.23
N VAL A 3 26.94 23.63 -4.07
CA VAL A 3 25.74 22.96 -3.61
C VAL A 3 26.13 21.69 -2.83
N VAL A 4 25.75 21.62 -1.56
CA VAL A 4 26.03 20.46 -0.72
C VAL A 4 24.81 19.55 -0.56
N MET A 5 25.06 18.27 -0.27
CA MET A 5 24.02 17.28 0.06
C MET A 5 24.13 16.87 1.52
N ILE A 6 23.06 17.03 2.28
CA ILE A 6 22.96 16.59 3.68
C ILE A 6 22.24 15.26 3.72
N GLY A 7 22.96 14.18 3.98
CA GLY A 7 22.38 12.86 4.20
C GLY A 7 21.94 12.69 5.64
N VAL A 8 20.76 12.15 5.85
CA VAL A 8 20.20 11.88 7.17
C VAL A 8 19.83 10.42 7.29
N ASP A 9 20.37 9.78 8.31
CA ASP A 9 19.98 8.46 8.78
C ASP A 9 19.07 8.61 10.02
N PRO A 10 17.74 8.43 9.86
CA PRO A 10 16.80 8.62 10.94
C PRO A 10 16.64 7.36 11.79
N HIS A 11 16.81 7.51 13.11
CA HIS A 11 16.53 6.49 14.10
C HIS A 11 15.40 6.92 15.06
N LYS A 12 14.85 5.97 15.85
CA LYS A 12 13.77 6.26 16.80
C LYS A 12 14.14 7.29 17.86
N ALA A 13 15.38 7.26 18.33
CA ALA A 13 15.85 8.11 19.43
C ALA A 13 16.67 9.31 18.95
N SER A 14 17.29 9.25 17.78
CA SER A 14 18.15 10.30 17.25
C SER A 14 18.26 10.23 15.74
N HIS A 15 18.70 11.32 15.13
CA HIS A 15 19.01 11.41 13.71
C HIS A 15 20.47 11.78 13.56
N THR A 16 21.18 11.11 12.68
CA THR A 16 22.56 11.46 12.31
C THR A 16 22.54 12.10 10.95
N ALA A 17 23.12 13.28 10.83
CA ALA A 17 23.23 14.00 9.57
C ALA A 17 24.70 14.22 9.22
N VAL A 18 25.05 14.06 7.94
CA VAL A 18 26.38 14.29 7.38
C VAL A 18 26.24 15.15 6.13
N VAL A 19 26.99 16.24 6.09
CA VAL A 19 27.10 17.09 4.87
C VAL A 19 28.23 16.55 4.02
N VAL A 20 27.99 16.43 2.72
CA VAL A 20 29.04 16.09 1.74
C VAL A 20 29.06 17.11 0.62
N GLY A 21 30.27 17.39 0.13
CA GLY A 21 30.48 18.19 -1.08
C GLY A 21 30.27 17.41 -2.37
N ALA A 22 30.53 18.05 -3.51
CA ALA A 22 30.47 17.42 -4.82
C ALA A 22 31.50 16.29 -5.00
N ASP A 23 32.62 16.38 -4.25
CA ASP A 23 33.69 15.37 -4.17
C ASP A 23 33.37 14.20 -3.23
N GLU A 24 32.14 14.18 -2.65
CA GLU A 24 31.65 13.17 -1.70
C GLU A 24 32.41 13.10 -0.37
N GLN A 25 33.28 14.13 -0.12
CA GLN A 25 33.98 14.20 1.18
C GLN A 25 33.07 14.82 2.23
N PRO A 26 33.12 14.31 3.48
CA PRO A 26 32.33 14.87 4.56
C PRO A 26 32.88 16.24 4.98
N LEU A 27 31.99 17.23 4.98
CA LEU A 27 32.29 18.61 5.41
C LEU A 27 31.85 18.88 6.85
N GLY A 28 30.98 18.04 7.41
CA GLY A 28 30.50 18.17 8.77
C GLY A 28 29.50 17.07 9.12
N GLN A 29 29.34 16.84 10.42
CA GLN A 29 28.38 15.88 10.92
C GLN A 29 27.73 16.37 12.21
N VAL A 30 26.51 15.94 12.45
CA VAL A 30 25.79 16.20 13.70
C VAL A 30 24.88 15.02 14.06
N ARG A 31 24.71 14.79 15.35
CA ARG A 31 23.71 13.89 15.89
C ARG A 31 22.71 14.70 16.71
N VAL A 32 21.42 14.59 16.34
CA VAL A 32 20.33 15.31 17.00
C VAL A 32 19.35 14.33 17.59
N ARG A 33 18.94 14.55 18.84
CA ARG A 33 17.90 13.73 19.50
C ARG A 33 16.56 13.92 18.78
N ALA A 34 15.85 12.82 18.55
CA ALA A 34 14.49 12.85 18.05
C ALA A 34 13.56 13.52 19.08
N SER A 35 13.07 14.71 18.77
CA SER A 35 12.27 15.55 19.66
C SER A 35 11.47 16.59 18.86
N ALA A 36 10.60 17.34 19.52
CA ALA A 36 9.81 18.41 18.89
C ALA A 36 10.69 19.49 18.22
N VAL A 37 11.95 19.65 18.64
CA VAL A 37 12.88 20.66 18.13
C VAL A 37 13.92 20.10 17.14
N GLN A 38 13.79 18.83 16.72
CA GLN A 38 14.77 18.14 15.87
C GLN A 38 15.08 18.89 14.55
N ALA A 39 14.03 19.31 13.83
CA ALA A 39 14.20 20.01 12.57
C ALA A 39 14.88 21.36 12.78
N ARG A 40 14.47 22.15 13.79
CA ARG A 40 15.09 23.42 14.11
C ARG A 40 16.60 23.27 14.38
N ARG A 41 17.00 22.29 15.22
CA ARG A 41 18.42 22.03 15.51
C ARG A 41 19.23 21.65 14.28
N LEU A 42 18.63 20.84 13.37
CA LEU A 42 19.28 20.49 12.12
C LEU A 42 19.42 21.71 11.20
N LEU A 43 18.40 22.55 11.12
CA LEU A 43 18.43 23.78 10.32
C LEU A 43 19.45 24.80 10.86
N GLU A 44 19.50 24.98 12.19
CA GLU A 44 20.51 25.84 12.84
C GLU A 44 21.93 25.34 12.53
N TRP A 45 22.21 24.07 12.63
CA TRP A 45 23.49 23.48 12.27
C TRP A 45 23.79 23.60 10.77
N ALA A 46 22.80 23.41 9.91
CA ALA A 46 22.95 23.50 8.46
C ALA A 46 23.07 24.92 7.93
N ALA A 47 22.90 25.95 8.75
CA ALA A 47 23.02 27.36 8.37
C ALA A 47 24.41 27.73 7.78
N ALA A 48 25.46 26.97 8.13
CA ALA A 48 26.78 27.08 7.55
C ALA A 48 26.81 26.77 6.03
N TRP A 49 25.80 26.11 5.49
CA TRP A 49 25.71 25.76 4.06
C TRP A 49 24.38 26.27 3.49
N PRO A 50 24.32 27.50 3.00
CA PRO A 50 23.09 28.13 2.51
C PRO A 50 22.54 27.45 1.24
N GLU A 51 23.41 26.94 0.36
CA GLU A 51 22.98 26.16 -0.83
C GLU A 51 23.07 24.66 -0.54
N ARG A 52 21.97 24.11 -0.04
CA ARG A 52 21.89 22.72 0.39
C ARG A 52 20.66 22.00 -0.14
N SER A 53 20.76 20.69 -0.19
CA SER A 53 19.62 19.78 -0.32
C SER A 53 19.74 18.68 0.70
N TRP A 54 18.60 18.15 1.13
CA TRP A 54 18.53 17.08 2.14
C TRP A 54 18.19 15.76 1.48
N ALA A 55 18.87 14.71 1.89
CA ALA A 55 18.56 13.33 1.53
C ALA A 55 18.20 12.57 2.80
N VAL A 56 16.97 12.10 2.92
CA VAL A 56 16.50 11.39 4.11
C VAL A 56 16.27 9.92 3.77
N GLU A 57 16.90 9.01 4.53
CA GLU A 57 16.67 7.59 4.34
C GLU A 57 15.26 7.21 4.78
N GLY A 58 14.51 6.58 3.85
CA GLY A 58 13.14 6.14 4.15
C GLY A 58 12.22 7.27 4.58
N ALA A 59 12.22 8.38 3.85
CA ALA A 59 11.33 9.52 4.07
C ALA A 59 9.82 9.18 4.01
N GLY A 60 9.46 8.01 3.49
CA GLY A 60 8.10 7.45 3.57
C GLY A 60 7.86 6.53 4.78
N GLY A 61 8.82 6.39 5.68
CA GLY A 61 8.81 5.51 6.86
C GLY A 61 9.28 6.21 8.13
N LEU A 62 10.38 5.74 8.70
CA LEU A 62 10.93 6.27 9.97
C LEU A 62 11.37 7.74 9.83
N GLY A 63 11.89 8.15 8.67
CA GLY A 63 12.28 9.52 8.36
C GLY A 63 11.11 10.47 8.01
N HIS A 64 9.87 9.99 7.97
CA HIS A 64 8.73 10.75 7.44
C HIS A 64 8.49 12.07 8.17
N LEU A 65 8.37 12.04 9.50
CA LEU A 65 8.10 13.24 10.28
C LEU A 65 9.18 14.30 10.07
N LEU A 66 10.46 13.91 10.14
CA LEU A 66 11.57 14.83 9.93
C LEU A 66 11.56 15.40 8.51
N ALA A 67 11.35 14.56 7.50
CA ALA A 67 11.28 15.00 6.10
C ALA A 67 10.15 16.03 5.89
N GLN A 68 8.96 15.80 6.46
CA GLN A 68 7.85 16.76 6.38
C GLN A 68 8.15 18.07 7.13
N GLN A 69 8.84 18.02 8.27
CA GLN A 69 9.25 19.22 8.99
C GLN A 69 10.26 20.06 8.19
N LEU A 70 11.24 19.41 7.53
CA LEU A 70 12.20 20.10 6.66
C LEU A 70 11.52 20.72 5.44
N VAL A 71 10.62 19.98 4.78
CA VAL A 71 9.83 20.49 3.65
C VAL A 71 8.98 21.69 4.06
N SER A 72 8.35 21.61 5.24
CA SER A 72 7.55 22.72 5.78
C SER A 72 8.38 23.97 6.12
N ALA A 73 9.68 23.80 6.36
CA ALA A 73 10.65 24.89 6.55
C ALA A 73 11.19 25.43 5.21
N GLY A 74 10.72 24.95 4.06
CA GLY A 74 11.15 25.40 2.72
C GLY A 74 12.39 24.66 2.19
N GLU A 75 12.86 23.62 2.86
CA GLU A 75 14.02 22.85 2.43
C GLU A 75 13.68 21.88 1.30
N ARG A 76 14.61 21.71 0.38
CA ARG A 76 14.52 20.68 -0.64
C ARG A 76 14.94 19.33 -0.06
N VAL A 77 14.03 18.37 -0.03
CA VAL A 77 14.24 17.03 0.58
C VAL A 77 14.02 15.95 -0.47
N VAL A 78 14.91 14.96 -0.54
CA VAL A 78 14.74 13.76 -1.38
C VAL A 78 14.70 12.51 -0.53
N ASP A 79 13.88 11.54 -0.96
CA ASP A 79 13.72 10.22 -0.34
C ASP A 79 14.75 9.25 -0.91
N VAL A 80 15.59 8.70 -0.04
CA VAL A 80 16.58 7.69 -0.38
C VAL A 80 16.12 6.33 0.14
N GLN A 81 16.00 5.38 -0.77
CA GLN A 81 15.63 4.02 -0.40
C GLN A 81 16.78 3.34 0.38
N PRO A 82 16.51 2.69 1.53
CA PRO A 82 17.54 2.02 2.36
C PRO A 82 18.41 1.03 1.57
N LYS A 83 17.82 0.34 0.60
CA LYS A 83 18.56 -0.61 -0.26
C LYS A 83 19.60 0.06 -1.15
N LEU A 84 19.39 1.31 -1.56
CA LEU A 84 20.34 2.06 -2.38
C LEU A 84 21.49 2.59 -1.52
N ALA A 85 21.19 3.17 -0.36
CA ALA A 85 22.21 3.62 0.60
C ALA A 85 23.11 2.44 1.04
N ALA A 86 22.53 1.29 1.34
CA ALA A 86 23.28 0.09 1.68
C ALA A 86 24.23 -0.38 0.55
N ARG A 87 23.85 -0.24 -0.72
CA ARG A 87 24.74 -0.58 -1.85
C ARG A 87 25.92 0.40 -1.98
N VAL A 88 25.67 1.69 -1.79
CA VAL A 88 26.75 2.69 -1.82
C VAL A 88 27.74 2.43 -0.70
N ARG A 89 27.26 2.11 0.51
CA ARG A 89 28.13 1.75 1.65
C ARG A 89 29.04 0.55 1.33
N LEU A 90 28.52 -0.48 0.65
CA LEU A 90 29.32 -1.65 0.27
C LEU A 90 30.39 -1.34 -0.78
N LEU A 91 30.18 -0.29 -1.61
CA LEU A 91 31.15 0.12 -2.62
C LEU A 91 32.23 1.08 -2.05
N ALA A 92 31.98 1.71 -0.91
CA ALA A 92 32.96 2.54 -0.21
C ALA A 92 33.89 1.65 0.65
N ALA A 93 34.79 0.92 -0.01
CA ALA A 93 35.59 -0.19 0.56
C ALA A 93 36.52 0.17 1.73
N GLU A 94 36.77 1.46 2.01
CA GLU A 94 37.68 1.89 3.07
C GLU A 94 37.03 2.03 4.45
N ALA A 95 35.71 1.96 4.56
CA ALA A 95 34.98 2.11 5.81
C ALA A 95 34.08 0.90 6.08
N ALA A 96 34.68 -0.26 6.34
CA ALA A 96 33.96 -1.51 6.69
C ALA A 96 33.18 -1.43 8.02
N GLY A 97 33.19 -0.30 8.72
CA GLY A 97 32.47 -0.07 9.97
C GLY A 97 31.03 0.40 9.71
N LYS A 98 30.05 -0.40 10.12
CA LYS A 98 28.67 0.06 10.23
C LYS A 98 28.55 1.00 11.42
N ASN A 99 28.46 2.30 11.14
CA ASN A 99 28.18 3.35 12.13
C ASN A 99 27.24 4.40 11.53
N ASP A 100 26.52 5.10 12.37
CA ASP A 100 25.52 6.08 11.99
C ASP A 100 26.06 7.19 11.02
N PRO A 101 27.28 7.76 11.20
CA PRO A 101 27.85 8.72 10.25
C PRO A 101 28.11 8.15 8.85
N ASN A 102 28.60 6.92 8.74
CA ASN A 102 28.82 6.26 7.46
C ASN A 102 27.50 5.96 6.76
N ASP A 103 26.45 5.59 7.52
CA ASP A 103 25.12 5.38 6.97
C ASP A 103 24.55 6.69 6.44
N ALA A 104 24.62 7.79 7.20
CA ALA A 104 24.18 9.11 6.74
C ALA A 104 24.99 9.63 5.54
N ARG A 105 26.32 9.44 5.50
CA ARG A 105 27.15 9.75 4.32
C ARG A 105 26.69 8.96 3.10
N SER A 106 26.43 7.66 3.25
CA SER A 106 25.96 6.80 2.16
C SER A 106 24.62 7.25 1.59
N VAL A 107 23.74 7.80 2.43
CA VAL A 107 22.46 8.41 2.01
C VAL A 107 22.73 9.64 1.14
N ALA A 108 23.62 10.56 1.57
CA ALA A 108 23.99 11.75 0.81
C ALA A 108 24.61 11.39 -0.55
N VAL A 109 25.60 10.51 -0.57
CA VAL A 109 26.27 10.04 -1.79
C VAL A 109 25.29 9.36 -2.75
N THR A 110 24.36 8.56 -2.22
CA THR A 110 23.29 7.96 -3.03
C THR A 110 22.47 9.03 -3.73
N ALA A 111 22.09 10.09 -3.02
CA ALA A 111 21.30 11.18 -3.60
C ALA A 111 22.07 11.97 -4.66
N LEU A 112 23.38 12.21 -4.47
CA LEU A 112 24.24 12.87 -5.45
C LEU A 112 24.38 12.07 -6.74
N ARG A 113 24.58 10.76 -6.64
CA ARG A 113 24.81 9.87 -7.79
C ARG A 113 23.54 9.44 -8.51
N SER A 114 22.39 9.43 -7.83
CA SER A 114 21.15 8.89 -8.39
C SER A 114 20.29 9.99 -9.01
N ARG A 115 20.01 9.88 -10.29
CA ARG A 115 19.01 10.73 -10.98
C ARG A 115 17.55 10.31 -10.68
N ALA A 116 17.33 9.20 -9.99
CA ALA A 116 16.02 8.59 -9.76
C ALA A 116 15.53 8.74 -8.31
N VAL A 117 16.15 9.61 -7.49
CA VAL A 117 15.65 9.94 -6.17
C VAL A 117 14.34 10.73 -6.26
N ARG A 118 13.41 10.40 -5.38
CA ARG A 118 12.11 11.06 -5.35
C ARG A 118 12.18 12.27 -4.42
N GLU A 119 11.76 13.43 -4.92
CA GLU A 119 11.55 14.59 -4.08
C GLU A 119 10.38 14.37 -3.12
N VAL A 120 10.56 14.76 -1.87
CA VAL A 120 9.52 14.71 -0.84
C VAL A 120 8.65 15.94 -0.99
N VAL A 121 7.36 15.71 -1.16
CA VAL A 121 6.36 16.78 -1.22
C VAL A 121 5.58 16.82 0.09
N PRO A 122 4.95 17.96 0.45
CA PRO A 122 4.05 18.03 1.60
C PRO A 122 2.96 16.97 1.54
N ASP A 123 2.57 16.47 2.71
CA ASP A 123 1.45 15.55 2.81
C ASP A 123 0.16 16.21 2.30
N ASP A 124 -0.56 15.46 1.48
CA ASP A 124 -1.78 15.89 0.81
C ASP A 124 -2.92 14.87 1.00
N HIS A 125 -4.02 15.08 0.27
CA HIS A 125 -5.16 14.16 0.25
C HIS A 125 -4.79 12.73 -0.18
N CYS A 126 -3.75 12.54 -1.03
CA CYS A 126 -3.28 11.22 -1.41
C CYS A 126 -2.70 10.46 -0.22
N THR A 127 -2.03 11.17 0.69
CA THR A 127 -1.52 10.58 1.93
C THR A 127 -2.66 10.13 2.84
N VAL A 128 -3.70 10.96 3.02
CA VAL A 128 -4.91 10.59 3.78
C VAL A 128 -5.56 9.33 3.21
N LEU A 129 -5.79 9.29 1.88
CA LEU A 129 -6.40 8.15 1.21
C LEU A 129 -5.53 6.88 1.33
N ARG A 130 -4.21 7.03 1.22
CA ARG A 130 -3.24 5.94 1.40
C ARG A 130 -3.29 5.37 2.82
N MET A 131 -3.33 6.22 3.85
CA MET A 131 -3.41 5.78 5.25
C MET A 131 -4.69 5.00 5.52
N TRP A 132 -5.86 5.55 5.15
CA TRP A 132 -7.14 4.91 5.39
C TRP A 132 -7.35 3.63 4.56
N SER A 133 -6.91 3.60 3.29
CA SER A 133 -7.00 2.39 2.47
C SER A 133 -6.11 1.26 3.02
N ARG A 134 -4.93 1.58 3.53
CA ARG A 134 -4.05 0.59 4.21
C ARG A 134 -4.69 0.09 5.48
N ARG A 135 -5.21 0.99 6.32
CA ARG A 135 -5.93 0.59 7.55
C ARG A 135 -7.11 -0.32 7.25
N HIS A 136 -7.94 0.03 6.26
CA HIS A 136 -9.07 -0.81 5.85
C HIS A 136 -8.63 -2.20 5.39
N HIS A 137 -7.56 -2.28 4.59
CA HIS A 137 -6.99 -3.56 4.16
C HIS A 137 -6.50 -4.41 5.34
N ASP A 138 -5.79 -3.80 6.29
CA ASP A 138 -5.27 -4.51 7.47
C ASP A 138 -6.40 -5.01 8.39
N LEU A 139 -7.44 -4.21 8.56
CA LEU A 139 -8.65 -4.62 9.27
C LEU A 139 -9.35 -5.80 8.57
N GLY A 140 -9.45 -5.79 7.24
CA GLY A 140 -10.02 -6.90 6.47
C GLY A 140 -9.23 -8.20 6.66
N ARG A 141 -7.91 -8.13 6.65
CA ARG A 141 -7.05 -9.29 6.94
C ARG A 141 -7.21 -9.80 8.38
N ASN A 142 -7.31 -8.87 9.33
CA ASN A 142 -7.52 -9.22 10.74
C ASN A 142 -8.87 -9.91 10.93
N ARG A 143 -9.94 -9.35 10.35
CA ARG A 143 -11.28 -9.96 10.35
C ARG A 143 -11.27 -11.39 9.82
N THR A 144 -10.63 -11.61 8.67
CA THR A 144 -10.51 -12.96 8.07
C THR A 144 -9.81 -13.92 9.02
N ARG A 145 -8.71 -13.49 9.66
CA ARG A 145 -7.99 -14.33 10.63
C ARG A 145 -8.86 -14.68 11.85
N ILE A 146 -9.60 -13.70 12.39
CA ILE A 146 -10.52 -13.93 13.51
C ILE A 146 -11.64 -14.91 13.09
N ALA A 147 -12.24 -14.71 11.92
CA ALA A 147 -13.28 -15.57 11.38
C ALA A 147 -12.81 -17.03 11.22
N CYS A 148 -11.57 -17.23 10.70
CA CYS A 148 -11.00 -18.58 10.59
C CYS A 148 -10.78 -19.25 11.96
N ARG A 149 -10.33 -18.48 12.95
CA ARG A 149 -10.14 -18.99 14.32
C ARG A 149 -11.48 -19.32 14.99
N LEU A 150 -12.46 -18.44 14.83
CA LEU A 150 -13.82 -18.69 15.34
C LEU A 150 -14.43 -19.93 14.69
N HIS A 151 -14.24 -20.09 13.36
CA HIS A 151 -14.69 -21.30 12.67
C HIS A 151 -14.09 -22.57 13.28
N ALA A 152 -12.77 -22.57 13.51
CA ALA A 152 -12.10 -23.72 14.12
C ALA A 152 -12.66 -24.02 15.53
N ALA A 153 -12.82 -23.00 16.38
CA ALA A 153 -13.37 -23.15 17.73
C ALA A 153 -14.82 -23.70 17.72
N LEU A 154 -15.66 -23.23 16.80
CA LEU A 154 -17.01 -23.71 16.65
C LEU A 154 -17.07 -25.17 16.16
N CYS A 155 -16.15 -25.62 15.33
CA CYS A 155 -16.04 -27.01 14.90
C CYS A 155 -15.67 -27.99 16.05
N GLU A 156 -15.00 -27.47 17.10
CA GLU A 156 -14.69 -28.25 18.31
C GLU A 156 -15.87 -28.36 19.29
N LEU A 157 -16.88 -27.51 19.11
CA LEU A 157 -18.07 -27.46 20.00
C LEU A 157 -19.28 -28.17 19.38
N VAL A 158 -19.44 -28.07 18.07
CA VAL A 158 -20.65 -28.58 17.39
C VAL A 158 -20.23 -29.44 16.22
N PRO A 159 -20.77 -30.67 16.12
CA PRO A 159 -20.58 -31.54 14.96
C PRO A 159 -21.01 -30.86 13.67
N GLY A 160 -20.11 -30.81 12.69
CA GLY A 160 -20.35 -30.11 11.43
C GLY A 160 -20.09 -28.61 11.48
N GLY A 161 -19.87 -28.01 12.65
CA GLY A 161 -19.52 -26.62 12.85
C GLY A 161 -20.50 -25.64 12.22
N ILE A 162 -19.96 -24.59 11.59
CA ILE A 162 -20.72 -23.55 10.86
C ILE A 162 -20.36 -23.56 9.38
N GLY A 163 -21.28 -23.13 8.50
CA GLY A 163 -21.02 -23.06 7.06
C GLY A 163 -19.82 -22.17 6.69
N LYS A 164 -19.39 -22.23 5.42
CA LYS A 164 -18.18 -21.51 4.93
C LYS A 164 -18.18 -20.01 5.18
N GLU A 165 -19.35 -19.39 5.20
CA GLU A 165 -19.48 -17.96 5.46
C GLU A 165 -19.92 -17.73 6.90
N ILE A 166 -18.95 -17.36 7.75
CA ILE A 166 -19.25 -16.98 9.12
C ILE A 166 -19.76 -15.55 9.17
N THR A 167 -21.02 -15.41 9.61
CA THR A 167 -21.58 -14.13 10.07
C THR A 167 -21.61 -14.10 11.59
N THR A 168 -21.51 -12.91 12.17
CA THR A 168 -21.60 -12.73 13.63
C THR A 168 -22.93 -13.19 14.18
N ALA A 169 -24.03 -13.05 13.41
CA ALA A 169 -25.36 -13.51 13.81
C ALA A 169 -25.47 -15.05 13.83
N ALA A 170 -24.97 -15.72 12.77
CA ALA A 170 -25.01 -17.19 12.72
C ALA A 170 -24.12 -17.83 13.79
N ALA A 171 -22.94 -17.25 14.05
CA ALA A 171 -22.05 -17.72 15.11
C ALA A 171 -22.65 -17.52 16.51
N ALA A 172 -23.33 -16.40 16.75
CA ALA A 172 -24.03 -16.15 18.01
C ALA A 172 -25.16 -17.16 18.24
N ALA A 173 -26.04 -17.35 17.24
CA ALA A 173 -27.13 -18.28 17.33
C ALA A 173 -26.65 -19.72 17.57
N LEU A 174 -25.50 -20.12 16.99
CA LEU A 174 -24.92 -21.44 17.23
C LEU A 174 -24.39 -21.57 18.66
N LEU A 175 -23.69 -20.55 19.19
CA LEU A 175 -23.18 -20.55 20.56
C LEU A 175 -24.32 -20.60 21.62
N GLU A 176 -25.43 -19.91 21.38
CA GLU A 176 -26.60 -19.93 22.25
C GLU A 176 -27.23 -21.32 22.40
N GLN A 177 -27.03 -22.20 21.42
CA GLN A 177 -27.57 -23.57 21.43
C GLN A 177 -26.62 -24.57 22.11
N VAL A 178 -25.41 -24.19 22.42
CA VAL A 178 -24.40 -25.07 23.03
C VAL A 178 -24.49 -24.97 24.56
N ALA A 179 -24.87 -26.07 25.23
CA ALA A 179 -24.76 -26.20 26.67
C ALA A 179 -23.48 -27.01 27.00
N PRO A 180 -22.43 -26.40 27.54
CA PRO A 180 -21.20 -27.12 27.89
C PRO A 180 -21.45 -28.18 28.95
N ALA A 181 -20.98 -29.41 28.71
CA ALA A 181 -21.17 -30.52 29.63
C ALA A 181 -20.04 -30.66 30.67
N ASP A 182 -18.87 -30.07 30.41
CA ASP A 182 -17.71 -30.15 31.29
C ASP A 182 -16.86 -28.89 31.21
N ALA A 183 -15.84 -28.80 32.05
CA ALA A 183 -14.95 -27.63 32.14
C ALA A 183 -14.17 -27.37 30.82
N VAL A 184 -13.87 -28.39 30.03
CA VAL A 184 -13.16 -28.23 28.74
C VAL A 184 -14.10 -27.63 27.69
N GLN A 185 -15.34 -28.14 27.62
CA GLN A 185 -16.34 -27.55 26.73
C GLN A 185 -16.69 -26.11 27.14
N GLN A 186 -16.75 -25.83 28.44
CA GLN A 186 -16.95 -24.48 28.97
C GLN A 186 -15.84 -23.54 28.48
N ALA A 187 -14.57 -23.94 28.62
CA ALA A 187 -13.44 -23.13 28.15
C ALA A 187 -13.44 -22.91 26.63
N ARG A 188 -13.84 -23.92 25.84
CA ARG A 188 -14.01 -23.78 24.39
C ARG A 188 -15.13 -22.82 24.02
N HIS A 189 -16.27 -22.90 24.74
CA HIS A 189 -17.41 -22.02 24.55
C HIS A 189 -17.01 -20.54 24.82
N GLU A 190 -16.34 -20.30 25.95
CA GLU A 190 -15.83 -18.97 26.31
C GLU A 190 -14.84 -18.43 25.26
N LEU A 191 -13.89 -19.25 24.80
CA LEU A 191 -12.96 -18.85 23.74
C LEU A 191 -13.69 -18.49 22.44
N ALA A 192 -14.71 -19.26 22.07
CA ALA A 192 -15.51 -18.98 20.88
C ALA A 192 -16.34 -17.68 21.05
N ALA A 193 -16.89 -17.43 22.24
CA ALA A 193 -17.59 -16.19 22.56
C ALA A 193 -16.66 -14.95 22.50
N ASP A 194 -15.44 -15.06 23.02
CA ASP A 194 -14.43 -14.01 22.91
C ASP A 194 -14.06 -13.70 21.45
N LEU A 195 -13.82 -14.75 20.65
CA LEU A 195 -13.54 -14.61 19.22
C LEU A 195 -14.72 -13.99 18.45
N LEU A 196 -15.96 -14.31 18.83
CA LEU A 196 -17.16 -13.65 18.29
C LEU A 196 -17.20 -12.17 18.64
N GLY A 197 -16.84 -11.81 19.89
CA GLY A 197 -16.66 -10.43 20.32
C GLY A 197 -15.63 -9.69 19.48
N ASP A 198 -14.47 -10.32 19.22
CA ASP A 198 -13.44 -9.79 18.36
C ASP A 198 -13.92 -9.58 16.91
N LEU A 199 -14.69 -10.53 16.36
CA LEU A 199 -15.25 -10.43 15.02
C LEU A 199 -16.23 -9.26 14.90
N ARG A 200 -17.11 -9.06 15.90
CA ARG A 200 -18.03 -7.91 15.96
C ARG A 200 -17.27 -6.57 15.96
N ARG A 201 -16.21 -6.48 16.79
CA ARG A 201 -15.35 -5.27 16.83
C ARG A 201 -14.66 -5.02 15.48
N ALA A 202 -14.17 -6.07 14.82
CA ALA A 202 -13.52 -5.95 13.51
C ALA A 202 -14.50 -5.50 12.42
N ASP A 203 -15.74 -6.01 12.43
CA ASP A 203 -16.81 -5.60 11.50
C ASP A 203 -17.21 -4.14 11.69
N GLU A 204 -17.29 -3.66 12.94
CA GLU A 204 -17.56 -2.25 13.26
C GLU A 204 -16.44 -1.33 12.73
N GLN A 205 -15.19 -1.65 13.05
CA GLN A 205 -14.04 -0.87 12.58
C GLN A 205 -13.94 -0.82 11.05
N LEU A 206 -14.29 -1.90 10.36
CA LEU A 206 -14.36 -1.94 8.90
C LEU A 206 -15.46 -1.02 8.37
N ARG A 207 -16.63 -0.98 9.02
CA ARG A 207 -17.75 -0.10 8.65
C ARG A 207 -17.36 1.38 8.80
N GLU A 208 -16.81 1.75 9.96
CA GLU A 208 -16.32 3.12 10.21
C GLU A 208 -15.24 3.54 9.20
N THR A 209 -14.25 2.66 8.96
CA THR A 209 -13.17 2.97 8.03
C THR A 209 -13.70 3.11 6.60
N ARG A 210 -14.72 2.33 6.22
CA ARG A 210 -15.39 2.46 4.91
C ARG A 210 -16.09 3.80 4.77
N GLN A 211 -16.76 4.28 5.81
CA GLN A 211 -17.40 5.61 5.81
C GLN A 211 -16.36 6.73 5.65
N LYS A 212 -15.26 6.68 6.42
CA LYS A 212 -14.15 7.65 6.30
C LYS A 212 -13.55 7.65 4.90
N LEU A 213 -13.35 6.47 4.31
CA LEU A 213 -12.85 6.34 2.94
C LEU A 213 -13.82 6.92 1.91
N ALA A 214 -15.12 6.65 2.05
CA ALA A 214 -16.13 7.15 1.13
C ALA A 214 -16.16 8.69 1.16
N ALA A 215 -16.19 9.29 2.34
CA ALA A 215 -16.15 10.75 2.51
C ALA A 215 -14.85 11.36 1.94
N ALA A 216 -13.70 10.76 2.25
CA ALA A 216 -12.42 11.26 1.75
C ALA A 216 -12.31 11.17 0.22
N VAL A 217 -12.81 10.10 -0.40
CA VAL A 217 -12.83 9.94 -1.87
C VAL A 217 -13.79 10.94 -2.50
N GLN A 218 -14.97 11.12 -1.92
CA GLN A 218 -15.95 12.10 -2.41
C GLN A 218 -15.36 13.52 -2.40
N ALA A 219 -14.65 13.88 -1.34
CA ALA A 219 -14.01 15.20 -1.22
C ALA A 219 -12.95 15.47 -2.30
N THR A 220 -12.37 14.43 -2.92
CA THR A 220 -11.41 14.60 -4.05
C THR A 220 -12.08 14.95 -5.37
N GLY A 221 -13.38 14.73 -5.51
CA GLY A 221 -14.10 14.87 -6.79
C GLY A 221 -13.59 13.95 -7.90
N THR A 222 -12.96 12.82 -7.54
CA THR A 222 -12.35 11.91 -8.52
C THR A 222 -13.37 11.28 -9.46
N THR A 223 -13.00 11.14 -10.73
CA THR A 223 -13.77 10.42 -11.75
C THR A 223 -13.54 8.91 -11.75
N LEU A 224 -12.61 8.40 -10.96
CA LEU A 224 -12.31 6.95 -10.88
C LEU A 224 -13.54 6.12 -10.50
N THR A 225 -14.40 6.65 -9.64
CA THR A 225 -15.63 5.96 -9.20
C THR A 225 -16.67 5.77 -10.31
N GLY A 226 -16.52 6.46 -11.43
CA GLY A 226 -17.33 6.24 -12.66
C GLY A 226 -16.94 4.97 -13.42
N ILE A 227 -15.81 4.36 -13.11
CA ILE A 227 -15.40 3.08 -13.72
C ILE A 227 -16.15 1.94 -13.01
N PHE A 228 -16.88 1.12 -13.78
CA PHE A 228 -17.59 -0.03 -13.21
C PHE A 228 -16.63 -0.95 -12.43
N GLY A 229 -17.00 -1.27 -11.19
CA GLY A 229 -16.16 -2.08 -10.28
C GLY A 229 -15.17 -1.27 -9.43
N VAL A 230 -15.20 0.06 -9.52
CA VAL A 230 -14.38 0.94 -8.69
C VAL A 230 -15.23 1.62 -7.62
N GLY A 231 -15.24 1.02 -6.44
CA GLY A 231 -15.82 1.65 -5.25
C GLY A 231 -14.82 2.55 -4.51
N PRO A 232 -15.24 3.21 -3.41
CA PRO A 232 -14.40 4.14 -2.65
C PRO A 232 -13.07 3.53 -2.19
N PHE A 233 -13.04 2.27 -1.76
CA PHE A 233 -11.82 1.59 -1.33
C PHE A 233 -10.80 1.43 -2.48
N ILE A 234 -11.27 1.04 -3.67
CA ILE A 234 -10.43 0.89 -4.86
C ILE A 234 -9.91 2.26 -5.30
N ALA A 235 -10.78 3.27 -5.39
CA ALA A 235 -10.40 4.64 -5.75
C ALA A 235 -9.35 5.19 -4.76
N ALA A 236 -9.58 5.09 -3.45
CA ALA A 236 -8.65 5.53 -2.42
C ALA A 236 -7.29 4.82 -2.52
N THR A 237 -7.30 3.50 -2.80
CA THR A 237 -6.06 2.74 -2.98
C THR A 237 -5.29 3.22 -4.20
N VAL A 238 -5.97 3.44 -5.33
CA VAL A 238 -5.34 3.88 -6.57
C VAL A 238 -4.76 5.28 -6.42
N ILE A 239 -5.54 6.25 -5.92
CA ILE A 239 -5.08 7.63 -5.70
C ILE A 239 -3.94 7.66 -4.68
N GLY A 240 -4.14 7.03 -3.53
CA GLY A 240 -3.16 7.06 -2.43
C GLY A 240 -1.82 6.39 -2.77
N GLU A 241 -1.83 5.31 -3.55
CA GLU A 241 -0.60 4.61 -3.96
C GLU A 241 0.02 5.20 -5.24
N ALA A 242 -0.77 5.83 -6.12
CA ALA A 242 -0.26 6.56 -7.26
C ALA A 242 0.40 7.88 -6.82
N GLY A 243 -0.20 8.61 -5.89
CA GLY A 243 0.22 9.97 -5.53
C GLY A 243 0.11 10.89 -6.73
N ASP A 244 1.11 11.77 -6.91
CA ASP A 244 1.17 12.62 -8.09
C ASP A 244 1.30 11.79 -9.38
N VAL A 245 0.30 11.90 -10.24
CA VAL A 245 0.24 11.18 -11.51
C VAL A 245 1.23 11.74 -12.54
N SER A 246 1.67 12.99 -12.40
CA SER A 246 2.61 13.65 -13.32
C SER A 246 3.96 12.93 -13.36
N ARG A 247 4.33 12.22 -12.30
CA ARG A 247 5.55 11.41 -12.23
C ARG A 247 5.60 10.25 -13.23
N PHE A 248 4.47 9.89 -13.82
CA PHE A 248 4.40 8.85 -14.84
C PHE A 248 4.37 9.49 -16.23
N ALA A 249 5.46 9.37 -16.97
CA ALA A 249 5.59 9.93 -18.31
C ALA A 249 4.52 9.39 -19.29
N SER A 250 4.01 8.16 -19.07
CA SER A 250 3.02 7.54 -19.93
C SER A 250 2.17 6.51 -19.18
N ARG A 251 1.08 6.05 -19.82
CA ARG A 251 0.29 4.91 -19.37
C ARG A 251 1.12 3.64 -19.24
N ASP A 252 2.17 3.48 -20.06
CA ASP A 252 3.07 2.33 -20.01
C ASP A 252 3.96 2.38 -18.78
N ALA A 253 4.45 3.57 -18.41
CA ALA A 253 5.17 3.80 -17.17
C ALA A 253 4.30 3.49 -15.94
N PHE A 254 3.03 3.92 -15.96
CA PHE A 254 2.06 3.60 -14.90
C PHE A 254 1.76 2.10 -14.82
N ALA A 255 1.62 1.43 -15.98
CA ALA A 255 1.40 -0.02 -16.02
C ALA A 255 2.62 -0.81 -15.55
N SER A 256 3.83 -0.35 -15.84
CA SER A 256 5.07 -0.92 -15.30
C SER A 256 5.12 -0.75 -13.77
N TYR A 257 4.76 0.43 -13.26
CA TYR A 257 4.70 0.70 -11.84
C TYR A 257 3.71 -0.20 -11.10
N ASN A 258 2.54 -0.49 -11.68
CA ASN A 258 1.54 -1.35 -11.03
C ASN A 258 1.66 -2.84 -11.43
N GLY A 259 2.64 -3.19 -12.25
CA GLY A 259 2.94 -4.57 -12.63
C GLY A 259 1.94 -5.19 -13.61
N THR A 260 1.19 -4.39 -14.39
CA THR A 260 0.31 -4.87 -15.47
C THR A 260 0.98 -4.84 -16.84
N ALA A 261 2.11 -4.14 -16.98
CA ALA A 261 2.93 -4.22 -18.18
C ALA A 261 3.67 -5.57 -18.25
N PRO A 262 3.73 -6.22 -19.42
CA PRO A 262 4.59 -7.38 -19.60
C PRO A 262 6.07 -6.96 -19.50
N MET A 263 6.88 -7.76 -18.82
CA MET A 263 8.32 -7.60 -18.80
C MET A 263 8.96 -8.48 -19.88
N GLU A 264 9.71 -7.86 -20.78
CA GLU A 264 10.55 -8.61 -21.69
C GLU A 264 11.73 -9.21 -20.92
N VAL A 265 11.92 -10.51 -21.07
CA VAL A 265 13.09 -11.23 -20.60
C VAL A 265 13.71 -11.86 -21.84
N SER A 266 14.75 -11.24 -22.36
CA SER A 266 15.47 -11.75 -23.54
C SER A 266 16.76 -12.40 -23.10
N SER A 267 17.07 -13.55 -23.71
CA SER A 267 18.34 -14.22 -23.61
C SER A 267 18.72 -14.67 -25.01
N GLY A 268 19.76 -14.07 -25.57
CA GLY A 268 20.15 -14.25 -26.96
C GLY A 268 19.03 -13.89 -27.94
N LYS A 269 18.68 -14.79 -28.86
CA LYS A 269 17.64 -14.53 -29.88
C LYS A 269 16.20 -14.79 -29.40
N ARG A 270 16.00 -15.27 -28.17
CA ARG A 270 14.67 -15.63 -27.65
C ARG A 270 14.10 -14.51 -26.79
N LYS A 271 12.97 -13.91 -27.22
CA LYS A 271 12.19 -12.93 -26.44
C LYS A 271 11.04 -13.64 -25.74
N VAL A 272 10.99 -13.55 -24.41
CA VAL A 272 9.91 -14.11 -23.58
C VAL A 272 9.33 -12.98 -22.73
N TYR A 273 8.02 -12.87 -22.69
CA TYR A 273 7.34 -11.91 -21.83
C TYR A 273 6.89 -12.57 -20.52
N ARG A 274 7.31 -12.00 -19.40
CA ARG A 274 6.95 -12.47 -18.05
C ARG A 274 6.17 -11.42 -17.28
N LEU A 275 5.47 -11.86 -16.24
CA LEU A 275 4.79 -10.94 -15.31
C LEU A 275 5.81 -10.24 -14.43
N SER A 276 5.63 -8.93 -14.25
CA SER A 276 6.40 -8.17 -13.26
C SER A 276 5.97 -8.53 -11.84
N LEU A 277 6.90 -9.03 -11.02
CA LEU A 277 6.70 -9.25 -9.59
C LEU A 277 7.11 -8.02 -8.75
N ARG A 278 7.71 -7.00 -9.36
CA ARG A 278 8.30 -5.82 -8.69
C ARG A 278 7.35 -4.62 -8.61
N GLY A 279 6.18 -4.65 -9.26
CA GLY A 279 5.23 -3.54 -9.29
C GLY A 279 4.53 -3.28 -7.95
N ASN A 280 3.85 -2.12 -7.83
CA ASN A 280 3.01 -1.81 -6.68
C ASN A 280 1.86 -2.82 -6.56
N ARG A 281 1.97 -3.71 -5.58
CA ARG A 281 1.04 -4.85 -5.41
C ARG A 281 -0.37 -4.40 -5.02
N ARG A 282 -0.50 -3.23 -4.38
CA ARG A 282 -1.82 -2.71 -3.97
C ARG A 282 -2.61 -2.20 -5.17
N ILE A 283 -1.97 -1.41 -6.05
CA ILE A 283 -2.63 -1.01 -7.31
C ILE A 283 -2.87 -2.24 -8.19
N ASN A 284 -1.94 -3.19 -8.26
CA ASN A 284 -2.16 -4.43 -9.02
C ASN A 284 -3.38 -5.20 -8.52
N HIS A 285 -3.57 -5.28 -7.21
CA HIS A 285 -4.75 -5.89 -6.60
C HIS A 285 -6.03 -5.08 -6.91
N ALA A 286 -5.99 -3.76 -6.81
CA ALA A 286 -7.11 -2.88 -7.17
C ALA A 286 -7.54 -3.10 -8.63
N VAL A 287 -6.58 -3.10 -9.56
CA VAL A 287 -6.81 -3.42 -10.99
C VAL A 287 -7.39 -4.82 -11.16
N HIS A 288 -6.88 -5.81 -10.42
CA HIS A 288 -7.38 -7.18 -10.50
C HIS A 288 -8.83 -7.29 -10.02
N MET A 289 -9.15 -6.70 -8.87
CA MET A 289 -10.51 -6.74 -8.33
C MET A 289 -11.51 -6.04 -9.27
N THR A 290 -11.13 -4.89 -9.83
CA THR A 290 -11.96 -4.20 -10.84
C THR A 290 -12.18 -5.09 -12.07
N ALA A 291 -11.13 -5.71 -12.60
CA ALA A 291 -11.24 -6.58 -13.78
C ALA A 291 -12.12 -7.82 -13.50
N VAL A 292 -11.93 -8.49 -12.35
CA VAL A 292 -12.76 -9.63 -11.95
C VAL A 292 -14.22 -9.23 -11.77
N THR A 293 -14.48 -8.07 -11.17
CA THR A 293 -15.84 -7.52 -11.04
C THR A 293 -16.47 -7.32 -12.41
N GLN A 294 -15.75 -6.69 -13.35
CA GLN A 294 -16.26 -6.48 -14.71
C GLN A 294 -16.54 -7.80 -15.45
N VAL A 295 -15.68 -8.81 -15.31
CA VAL A 295 -15.92 -10.13 -15.91
C VAL A 295 -17.16 -10.81 -15.34
N ARG A 296 -17.45 -10.62 -14.06
CA ARG A 296 -18.60 -11.25 -13.39
C ARG A 296 -19.95 -10.68 -13.90
N TYR A 297 -19.97 -9.42 -14.33
CA TYR A 297 -21.21 -8.76 -14.76
C TYR A 297 -21.33 -8.72 -16.28
N PRO A 298 -22.33 -9.41 -16.90
CA PRO A 298 -22.41 -9.65 -18.35
C PRO A 298 -22.52 -8.39 -19.22
N ARG A 299 -23.08 -7.30 -18.66
CA ARG A 299 -23.38 -6.08 -19.43
C ARG A 299 -22.25 -5.02 -19.37
N THR A 300 -21.07 -5.38 -18.89
CA THR A 300 -19.96 -4.44 -18.78
C THR A 300 -19.07 -4.45 -20.03
N GLN A 301 -18.45 -3.31 -20.31
CA GLN A 301 -17.45 -3.21 -21.39
C GLN A 301 -16.26 -4.15 -21.14
N GLY A 302 -15.87 -4.34 -19.86
CA GLY A 302 -14.80 -5.26 -19.49
C GLY A 302 -15.16 -6.71 -19.76
N ARG A 303 -16.41 -7.11 -19.55
CA ARG A 303 -16.88 -8.45 -19.91
C ARG A 303 -16.84 -8.67 -21.43
N ALA A 304 -17.37 -7.73 -22.20
CA ALA A 304 -17.33 -7.80 -23.66
C ALA A 304 -15.88 -7.89 -24.20
N TYR A 305 -14.96 -7.11 -23.61
CA TYR A 305 -13.54 -7.20 -23.97
C TYR A 305 -12.92 -8.56 -23.60
N TYR A 306 -13.24 -9.08 -22.41
CA TYR A 306 -12.77 -10.38 -21.96
C TYR A 306 -13.25 -11.50 -22.91
N ASP A 307 -14.54 -11.53 -23.24
CA ASP A 307 -15.13 -12.54 -24.14
C ASP A 307 -14.53 -12.45 -25.56
N LYS A 308 -14.29 -11.23 -26.05
CA LYS A 308 -13.55 -11.03 -27.30
C LYS A 308 -12.16 -11.67 -27.26
N LYS A 309 -11.43 -11.54 -26.13
CA LYS A 309 -10.09 -12.13 -25.99
C LYS A 309 -10.13 -13.66 -25.91
N ILE A 310 -11.18 -14.23 -25.33
CA ILE A 310 -11.42 -15.67 -25.36
C ILE A 310 -11.71 -16.14 -26.80
N ALA A 311 -12.56 -15.42 -27.53
CA ALA A 311 -12.86 -15.74 -28.93
C ALA A 311 -11.61 -15.64 -29.85
N GLU A 312 -10.65 -14.76 -29.51
CA GLU A 312 -9.34 -14.64 -30.16
C GLU A 312 -8.38 -15.82 -29.81
N GLY A 313 -8.85 -16.85 -29.06
CA GLY A 313 -8.06 -18.02 -28.69
C GLY A 313 -7.19 -17.86 -27.44
N LYS A 314 -7.35 -16.78 -26.65
CA LYS A 314 -6.62 -16.63 -25.37
C LYS A 314 -7.22 -17.48 -24.28
N THR A 315 -6.36 -18.00 -23.43
CA THR A 315 -6.80 -18.68 -22.21
C THR A 315 -7.49 -17.68 -21.26
N PRO A 316 -8.37 -18.13 -20.34
CA PRO A 316 -9.02 -17.27 -19.33
C PRO A 316 -8.05 -16.40 -18.54
N LYS A 317 -6.88 -16.95 -18.20
CA LYS A 317 -5.83 -16.20 -17.48
C LYS A 317 -5.19 -15.10 -18.35
N GLU A 318 -5.01 -15.33 -19.62
CA GLU A 318 -4.46 -14.35 -20.56
C GLU A 318 -5.47 -13.26 -20.90
N ALA A 319 -6.74 -13.63 -21.13
CA ALA A 319 -7.82 -12.68 -21.33
C ALA A 319 -8.00 -11.74 -20.12
N LEU A 320 -7.94 -12.28 -18.90
CA LEU A 320 -7.98 -11.47 -17.67
C LEU A 320 -6.74 -10.55 -17.55
N ARG A 321 -5.55 -10.99 -17.94
CA ARG A 321 -4.35 -10.14 -17.96
C ARG A 321 -4.50 -8.99 -18.96
N ALA A 322 -5.04 -9.27 -20.14
CA ALA A 322 -5.33 -8.24 -21.14
C ALA A 322 -6.33 -7.21 -20.60
N LEU A 323 -7.42 -7.66 -19.94
CA LEU A 323 -8.38 -6.78 -19.30
C LEU A 323 -7.76 -5.95 -18.19
N LYS A 324 -6.92 -6.55 -17.33
CA LYS A 324 -6.17 -5.81 -16.29
C LYS A 324 -5.35 -4.67 -16.89
N ARG A 325 -4.77 -4.85 -18.07
CA ARG A 325 -4.05 -3.79 -18.76
C ARG A 325 -5.01 -2.66 -19.16
N GLN A 326 -6.18 -2.96 -19.72
CA GLN A 326 -7.19 -1.96 -20.08
C GLN A 326 -7.68 -1.18 -18.85
N VAL A 327 -7.94 -1.87 -17.74
CA VAL A 327 -8.30 -1.23 -16.45
C VAL A 327 -7.19 -0.31 -15.96
N SER A 328 -5.92 -0.72 -16.06
CA SER A 328 -4.78 0.13 -15.72
C SER A 328 -4.72 1.39 -16.56
N ASP A 329 -4.94 1.27 -17.87
CA ASP A 329 -4.96 2.42 -18.79
C ASP A 329 -6.14 3.37 -18.49
N ALA A 330 -7.32 2.82 -18.15
CA ALA A 330 -8.47 3.60 -17.70
C ALA A 330 -8.15 4.36 -16.39
N PHE A 331 -7.53 3.70 -15.40
CA PHE A 331 -7.10 4.37 -14.17
C PHE A 331 -6.17 5.54 -14.45
N TYR A 332 -5.15 5.34 -15.30
CA TYR A 332 -4.22 6.40 -15.66
C TYR A 332 -4.92 7.58 -16.34
N LYS A 333 -5.84 7.29 -17.28
CA LYS A 333 -6.63 8.33 -17.97
C LYS A 333 -7.44 9.17 -17.00
N HIS A 334 -8.15 8.54 -16.07
CA HIS A 334 -8.95 9.23 -15.05
C HIS A 334 -8.09 10.04 -14.08
N LEU A 335 -6.98 9.48 -13.58
CA LEU A 335 -6.04 10.20 -12.72
C LEU A 335 -5.47 11.45 -13.42
N LYS A 336 -5.10 11.35 -14.70
CA LYS A 336 -4.62 12.49 -15.51
C LYS A 336 -5.72 13.54 -15.70
N ALA A 337 -6.94 13.13 -15.98
CA ALA A 337 -8.08 14.04 -16.11
C ALA A 337 -8.40 14.74 -14.80
N ASP A 338 -8.35 14.02 -13.68
CA ASP A 338 -8.58 14.59 -12.35
C ASP A 338 -7.49 15.61 -11.97
N ALA A 339 -6.21 15.30 -12.27
CA ALA A 339 -5.08 16.22 -12.03
C ALA A 339 -5.09 17.46 -12.93
N ALA A 340 -5.71 17.41 -14.11
CA ALA A 340 -5.85 18.55 -15.01
C ALA A 340 -7.01 19.49 -14.64
N ARG A 341 -7.89 19.09 -13.70
CA ARG A 341 -8.99 19.96 -13.24
C ARG A 341 -8.43 21.07 -12.36
N PRO A 342 -8.86 22.34 -12.58
CA PRO A 342 -8.54 23.40 -11.64
C PRO A 342 -9.04 23.00 -10.25
N THR A 343 -8.18 23.01 -9.25
CA THR A 343 -8.58 22.86 -7.85
C THR A 343 -9.42 24.09 -7.50
N ALA A 344 -10.74 23.92 -7.41
CA ALA A 344 -11.60 24.93 -6.85
C ALA A 344 -11.14 25.15 -5.39
N GLY A 345 -10.40 26.26 -5.16
CA GLY A 345 -10.08 26.84 -3.87
C GLY A 345 -9.57 25.87 -2.81
N GLY A 346 -8.28 25.57 -2.83
CA GLY A 346 -7.61 24.93 -1.70
C GLY A 346 -7.49 25.87 -0.51
N LYS A 347 -8.48 25.90 0.39
CA LYS A 347 -8.28 26.29 1.78
C LYS A 347 -8.02 25.01 2.56
N SER A 348 -6.81 24.90 3.13
CA SER A 348 -6.52 23.91 4.18
C SER A 348 -7.58 24.02 5.27
N PRO A 349 -8.19 22.93 5.74
CA PRO A 349 -9.01 22.96 6.93
C PRO A 349 -8.08 22.95 8.15
N GLY A 350 -7.75 24.13 8.62
CA GLY A 350 -7.31 24.35 9.97
C GLY A 350 -8.46 24.96 10.75
N GLY A 351 -8.85 24.34 11.89
CA GLY A 351 -9.70 24.98 12.88
C GLY A 351 -11.14 24.47 12.94
N GLN A 352 -11.41 23.82 14.07
CA GLN A 352 -12.70 23.44 14.68
C GLN A 352 -13.84 24.44 14.48
N THR A 353 -15.07 23.94 14.29
CA THR A 353 -16.17 24.10 15.26
C THR A 353 -17.45 23.45 14.74
N GLY A 354 -18.17 22.80 15.65
CA GLY A 354 -19.63 22.86 15.79
C GLY A 354 -20.47 21.89 14.95
N ASN A 355 -20.98 20.92 15.65
CA ASN A 355 -22.30 20.30 15.57
C ASN A 355 -23.29 20.98 14.62
N ASP A 356 -23.89 20.20 13.71
CA ASP A 356 -25.35 20.09 13.66
C ASP A 356 -25.78 18.89 12.83
N SER A 357 -26.73 18.17 13.41
CA SER A 357 -27.44 17.04 12.84
C SER A 357 -28.45 17.45 11.80
N ALA A 358 -28.61 16.70 10.70
CA ALA A 358 -29.93 16.31 10.20
C ALA A 358 -29.83 15.32 9.03
N ALA A 359 -30.31 14.17 9.26
CA ALA A 359 -31.28 13.31 8.58
C ALA A 359 -31.21 13.09 7.06
N SER A 360 -31.16 11.78 6.75
CA SER A 360 -32.00 11.06 5.78
C SER A 360 -31.63 11.06 4.31
N ALA A 361 -31.24 9.91 3.81
CA ALA A 361 -32.03 9.13 2.87
C ALA A 361 -31.36 7.81 2.52
N ALA A 362 -32.13 6.76 2.65
CA ALA A 362 -31.81 5.38 2.33
C ALA A 362 -31.63 5.20 0.80
N GLY A 363 -30.57 4.49 0.43
CA GLY A 363 -30.37 3.93 -0.89
C GLY A 363 -29.79 2.54 -0.75
N SER A 364 -30.65 1.52 -0.77
CA SER A 364 -30.29 0.12 -0.71
C SER A 364 -29.54 -0.30 -1.98
N HIS A 365 -28.28 -0.70 -1.85
CA HIS A 365 -27.61 -1.52 -2.86
C HIS A 365 -27.16 -2.84 -2.27
N PRO A 366 -27.39 -3.97 -2.97
CA PRO A 366 -27.14 -5.31 -2.43
C PRO A 366 -25.64 -5.56 -2.21
N GLY A 367 -25.37 -6.26 -1.11
CA GLY A 367 -24.09 -6.53 -0.52
C GLY A 367 -23.00 -7.02 -1.47
N CYS A 368 -21.86 -6.36 -1.39
CA CYS A 368 -20.61 -6.88 -1.91
C CYS A 368 -20.04 -7.91 -0.93
N GLN A 369 -20.30 -9.17 -1.20
CA GLN A 369 -19.70 -10.29 -0.45
C GLN A 369 -18.21 -10.36 -0.80
N LEU A 370 -17.36 -10.19 0.21
CA LEU A 370 -15.92 -10.38 0.13
C LEU A 370 -15.61 -11.89 0.07
N PHE A 371 -15.30 -12.39 -1.11
CA PHE A 371 -14.73 -13.73 -1.25
C PHE A 371 -13.30 -13.77 -0.72
N GLY A 372 -13.08 -14.56 0.31
CA GLY A 372 -11.76 -15.01 0.73
C GLY A 372 -11.14 -15.89 -0.37
N GLN A 373 -10.03 -15.42 -0.96
CA GLN A 373 -9.22 -16.29 -1.80
C GLN A 373 -8.41 -17.23 -0.90
N ALA A 374 -8.71 -18.52 -0.97
CA ALA A 374 -7.80 -19.56 -0.52
C ALA A 374 -6.54 -19.50 -1.40
N THR A 375 -5.38 -19.34 -0.79
CA THR A 375 -4.09 -19.59 -1.43
C THR A 375 -3.98 -21.08 -1.72
N PRO A 376 -3.66 -21.50 -2.94
CA PRO A 376 -3.32 -22.90 -3.18
C PRO A 376 -2.02 -23.22 -2.45
N GLY A 377 -2.04 -24.27 -1.64
CA GLY A 377 -0.86 -24.88 -1.03
C GLY A 377 0.14 -25.33 -2.09
N PRO A 378 1.43 -25.53 -1.72
CA PRO A 378 2.43 -25.96 -2.66
C PRO A 378 2.07 -27.35 -3.21
N ALA A 379 2.10 -27.48 -4.52
CA ALA A 379 1.92 -28.75 -5.21
C ALA A 379 2.97 -29.76 -4.72
N ALA A 380 2.51 -30.92 -4.26
CA ALA A 380 3.35 -32.04 -3.94
C ALA A 380 4.12 -32.49 -5.20
N HIS A 381 5.43 -32.62 -5.10
CA HIS A 381 6.29 -33.23 -6.12
C HIS A 381 5.98 -34.73 -6.17
N PRO A 382 5.86 -35.35 -7.34
CA PRO A 382 5.78 -36.80 -7.43
C PRO A 382 7.13 -37.40 -7.05
N THR A 383 7.11 -38.39 -6.20
CA THR A 383 8.22 -39.28 -5.85
C THR A 383 8.59 -40.11 -7.07
N PRO A 384 9.89 -40.31 -7.40
CA PRO A 384 10.26 -41.24 -8.47
C PRO A 384 10.07 -42.70 -8.00
N GLU A 385 9.29 -43.43 -8.76
CA GLU A 385 9.19 -44.89 -8.62
C GLU A 385 10.56 -45.56 -8.87
N ALA A 386 10.90 -46.45 -7.95
CA ALA A 386 12.06 -47.33 -8.06
C ALA A 386 11.81 -48.34 -9.19
N ILE A 387 12.71 -48.34 -10.17
CA ILE A 387 12.79 -49.40 -11.17
C ILE A 387 13.43 -50.63 -10.49
N ALA A 388 12.63 -51.68 -10.27
CA ALA A 388 13.15 -52.99 -9.92
C ALA A 388 13.62 -53.69 -11.20
N THR A 389 14.85 -54.13 -11.19
CA THR A 389 15.47 -55.04 -12.17
C THR A 389 14.96 -56.45 -11.99
N GLU A 390 14.46 -57.06 -13.03
CA GLU A 390 14.77 -58.42 -13.52
C GLU A 390 14.81 -58.39 -15.03
#